data_3453831b50b35b45c8105f308651ffa7
#
_entry.id   3453831b50b35b45c8105f308651ffa7
#
_cell.length_a   1.000
_cell.length_b   1.000
_cell.length_c   1.000
_cell.angle_alpha   90.00
_cell.angle_beta   90.00
_cell.angle_gamma   90.00
#
_symmetry.space_group_name_H-M   'P 1'
#
loop_
_entity.id
_entity.type
_entity.pdbx_description
1 polymer ?
#
loop_
_entity_poly.entity_id
_entity_poly.type
_entity_poly.pdbx_seq_one_letter_code
_entity_poly.pdbx_strand_id
1 'polypeptide(L)'
;MTLRAFAWRIAALALVAAAQPAAAQWSRVEGVPAETVIAVRSFGDTIVAGTFSHAYVSTDAGATWQPSAALPPGVALAQALLVRNGTLYVGTGRSGVLASHDLGLSWQPFNDGLVGGLFDSQLDVSDLVMRGDSLYAATLGAGVYVRNLAAAGTWHHFGEEFEPNQASNVRGLAVGGTRLIAAAGGNGTVFFRDPGDADWTQSFLDNVGLHPGLQAFGAVWTGTGWVVATGAGQRVFDSVNGEQPWTIVNLGLGNLDSETLATRGHEVFGAFNRTLDAVIAHSGDDGLTWEGLDDLPGVLVFGMATVGTDLYAARADGLFLRSTATVSVPVAGARAGLRLTLAGAQPVVRDVRLRFDMPEAGDATLEVFDLAGRRTARLVQPSLTAGPHEVAWNASNLAPGVYAVRLTAARQQEVLRIVRAR
;
A
#
# COMPACT_ATOMS: atom_id res chain seq x y z
N MET A 1 51.82 63.16 -27.15
CA MET A 1 51.41 61.80 -27.55
C MET A 1 51.05 61.01 -26.30
N THR A 2 49.79 60.94 -25.97
CA THR A 2 49.27 60.35 -24.74
C THR A 2 48.60 59.05 -25.09
N LEU A 3 49.14 57.93 -24.60
CA LEU A 3 48.46 56.56 -24.66
C LEU A 3 47.36 56.50 -23.62
N ARG A 4 46.11 56.24 -24.04
CA ARG A 4 45.03 55.95 -23.20
C ARG A 4 45.03 54.43 -22.93
N ALA A 5 45.14 54.02 -21.67
CA ALA A 5 44.95 52.64 -21.19
C ALA A 5 43.48 52.29 -21.16
N PHE A 6 43.11 51.22 -21.85
CA PHE A 6 41.80 50.66 -21.84
C PHE A 6 41.76 49.61 -20.72
N ALA A 7 41.03 49.85 -19.64
CA ALA A 7 40.83 48.91 -18.55
C ALA A 7 39.62 48.00 -18.88
N TRP A 8 39.88 46.74 -19.08
CA TRP A 8 38.84 45.72 -19.19
C TRP A 8 38.39 45.30 -17.78
N ARG A 9 37.14 45.56 -17.46
CA ARG A 9 36.49 45.01 -16.28
C ARG A 9 36.03 43.59 -16.64
N ILE A 10 36.70 42.60 -16.09
CA ILE A 10 36.20 41.20 -16.07
C ILE A 10 35.14 41.13 -15.00
N ALA A 11 33.88 41.04 -15.41
CA ALA A 11 32.79 40.68 -14.52
C ALA A 11 32.89 39.18 -14.22
N ALA A 12 33.29 38.83 -13.01
CA ALA A 12 33.23 37.47 -12.53
C ALA A 12 31.76 37.08 -12.38
N LEU A 13 31.27 36.26 -13.31
CA LEU A 13 29.99 35.61 -13.17
C LEU A 13 30.15 34.51 -12.10
N ALA A 14 29.68 34.76 -10.88
CA ALA A 14 29.57 33.73 -9.86
C ALA A 14 28.48 32.73 -10.31
N LEU A 15 28.91 31.58 -10.80
CA LEU A 15 28.02 30.44 -11.05
C LEU A 15 27.57 29.96 -9.68
N VAL A 16 26.38 30.37 -9.25
CA VAL A 16 25.68 29.72 -8.13
C VAL A 16 25.26 28.38 -8.69
N ALA A 17 26.02 27.34 -8.42
CA ALA A 17 25.58 25.96 -8.60
C ALA A 17 24.39 25.78 -7.68
N ALA A 18 23.18 25.85 -8.22
CA ALA A 18 21.99 25.38 -7.52
C ALA A 18 22.24 23.90 -7.21
N ALA A 19 22.42 23.58 -5.93
CA ALA A 19 22.41 22.20 -5.50
C ALA A 19 21.07 21.60 -5.93
N GLN A 20 21.10 20.71 -6.89
CA GLN A 20 19.92 19.89 -7.19
C GLN A 20 19.57 19.14 -5.90
N PRO A 21 18.29 19.12 -5.48
CA PRO A 21 17.91 18.28 -4.37
C PRO A 21 18.35 16.86 -4.73
N ALA A 22 19.15 16.25 -3.86
CA ALA A 22 19.51 14.84 -4.02
C ALA A 22 18.20 14.09 -4.16
N ALA A 23 17.98 13.42 -5.29
CA ALA A 23 16.85 12.54 -5.45
C ALA A 23 16.85 11.58 -4.25
N ALA A 24 15.72 11.43 -3.58
CA ALA A 24 15.63 10.58 -2.41
C ALA A 24 16.11 9.18 -2.82
N GLN A 25 17.28 8.79 -2.33
CA GLN A 25 17.89 7.52 -2.65
C GLN A 25 17.57 6.51 -1.56
N TRP A 26 17.47 5.25 -1.96
CA TRP A 26 17.41 4.16 -1.02
C TRP A 26 18.73 4.05 -0.27
N SER A 27 18.67 4.13 1.05
CA SER A 27 19.81 3.87 1.93
C SER A 27 19.59 2.55 2.65
N ARG A 28 20.67 1.82 2.84
CA ARG A 28 20.60 0.60 3.61
C ARG A 28 20.40 0.95 5.07
N VAL A 29 19.54 0.18 5.75
CA VAL A 29 19.29 0.35 7.17
C VAL A 29 20.46 -0.22 7.95
N GLU A 30 21.08 0.61 8.78
CA GLU A 30 22.13 0.17 9.71
C GLU A 30 21.54 -0.70 10.81
N GLY A 31 22.32 -1.70 11.28
CA GLY A 31 21.87 -2.66 12.30
C GLY A 31 21.09 -3.86 11.77
N VAL A 32 20.69 -3.86 10.49
CA VAL A 32 20.18 -5.05 9.80
C VAL A 32 21.21 -5.53 8.80
N PRO A 33 21.70 -6.79 8.90
CA PRO A 33 22.76 -7.31 8.02
C PRO A 33 22.40 -7.32 6.54
N ALA A 34 23.44 -7.50 5.69
CA ALA A 34 23.31 -7.71 4.26
C ALA A 34 22.83 -9.13 3.94
N GLU A 35 21.64 -9.47 4.34
CA GLU A 35 21.02 -10.76 4.06
C GLU A 35 19.62 -10.53 3.50
N THR A 36 19.04 -11.55 2.91
CA THR A 36 17.68 -11.45 2.40
C THR A 36 16.69 -11.18 3.52
N VAL A 37 16.03 -10.03 3.45
CA VAL A 37 14.89 -9.66 4.28
C VAL A 37 13.62 -10.00 3.50
N ILE A 38 12.78 -10.86 4.05
CA ILE A 38 11.60 -11.42 3.37
C ILE A 38 10.29 -10.76 3.77
N ALA A 39 10.28 -10.04 4.88
CA ALA A 39 9.11 -9.29 5.33
C ALA A 39 9.54 -8.04 6.10
N VAL A 40 8.74 -6.99 6.02
CA VAL A 40 8.83 -5.83 6.90
C VAL A 40 7.43 -5.34 7.22
N ARG A 41 7.17 -5.02 8.49
CA ARG A 41 5.89 -4.47 8.97
C ARG A 41 6.13 -3.40 10.03
N SER A 42 5.21 -2.45 10.10
CA SER A 42 5.22 -1.37 11.09
C SER A 42 3.98 -1.40 11.97
N PHE A 43 4.17 -1.08 13.25
CA PHE A 43 3.13 -1.04 14.28
C PHE A 43 3.38 0.20 15.15
N GLY A 44 2.93 1.37 14.67
CA GLY A 44 3.35 2.65 15.23
C GLY A 44 4.86 2.86 15.05
N ASP A 45 5.56 3.16 16.14
CA ASP A 45 7.03 3.33 16.13
C ASP A 45 7.81 2.01 16.15
N THR A 46 7.12 0.88 16.31
CA THR A 46 7.77 -0.45 16.24
C THR A 46 7.79 -0.94 14.81
N ILE A 47 8.97 -1.30 14.32
CA ILE A 47 9.17 -1.91 13.00
C ILE A 47 9.83 -3.28 13.20
N VAL A 48 9.34 -4.26 12.47
CA VAL A 48 9.93 -5.61 12.47
C VAL A 48 10.29 -6.00 11.05
N ALA A 49 11.51 -6.51 10.87
CA ALA A 49 12.00 -7.09 9.63
C ALA A 49 12.31 -8.57 9.85
N GLY A 50 11.77 -9.42 9.00
CA GLY A 50 11.94 -10.87 9.06
C GLY A 50 12.94 -11.39 8.03
N THR A 51 13.80 -12.32 8.43
CA THR A 51 14.76 -13.00 7.57
C THR A 51 14.54 -14.51 7.60
N PHE A 52 15.45 -15.27 7.04
CA PHE A 52 15.39 -16.74 7.09
C PHE A 52 15.56 -17.31 8.51
N SER A 53 16.25 -16.60 9.38
CA SER A 53 16.68 -17.16 10.68
C SER A 53 16.44 -16.24 11.88
N HIS A 54 16.11 -14.96 11.65
CA HIS A 54 15.93 -13.97 12.70
C HIS A 54 14.77 -13.00 12.36
N ALA A 55 14.32 -12.30 13.38
CA ALA A 55 13.64 -11.03 13.21
C ALA A 55 14.55 -9.90 13.71
N TYR A 56 14.47 -8.74 13.11
CA TYR A 56 15.12 -7.52 13.57
C TYR A 56 14.03 -6.55 14.01
N VAL A 57 14.16 -5.99 15.19
CA VAL A 57 13.13 -5.15 15.81
C VAL A 57 13.70 -3.76 16.08
N SER A 58 12.99 -2.74 15.65
CA SER A 58 13.18 -1.35 16.06
C SER A 58 11.95 -0.94 16.87
N THR A 59 12.16 -0.22 17.98
CA THR A 59 11.08 0.37 18.80
C THR A 59 11.10 1.90 18.81
N ASP A 60 11.94 2.49 17.98
CA ASP A 60 12.21 3.93 17.89
C ASP A 60 12.09 4.45 16.44
N ALA A 61 11.07 3.98 15.74
CA ALA A 61 10.75 4.36 14.35
C ALA A 61 11.89 4.11 13.36
N GLY A 62 12.74 3.10 13.63
CA GLY A 62 13.84 2.69 12.74
C GLY A 62 15.18 3.34 13.05
N ALA A 63 15.29 4.14 14.11
CA ALA A 63 16.56 4.78 14.48
C ALA A 63 17.60 3.76 14.96
N THR A 64 17.17 2.74 15.71
CA THR A 64 18.04 1.61 16.11
C THR A 64 17.35 0.27 15.88
N TRP A 65 18.17 -0.76 15.64
CA TRP A 65 17.69 -2.12 15.36
C TRP A 65 18.40 -3.14 16.24
N GLN A 66 17.61 -4.07 16.78
CA GLN A 66 18.11 -5.17 17.59
C GLN A 66 17.75 -6.50 16.91
N PRO A 67 18.71 -7.43 16.77
CA PRO A 67 18.40 -8.77 16.32
C PRO A 67 17.62 -9.53 17.41
N SER A 68 16.66 -10.34 16.99
CA SER A 68 16.05 -11.33 17.87
C SER A 68 17.06 -12.44 18.20
N ALA A 69 16.72 -13.31 19.16
CA ALA A 69 17.29 -14.64 19.19
C ALA A 69 17.02 -15.34 17.85
N ALA A 70 17.90 -16.22 17.47
CA ALA A 70 17.67 -17.07 16.29
C ALA A 70 16.34 -17.81 16.42
N LEU A 71 15.64 -17.97 15.31
CA LEU A 71 14.46 -18.85 15.28
C LEU A 71 14.86 -20.26 15.75
N PRO A 72 13.98 -21.00 16.41
CA PRO A 72 14.27 -22.35 16.90
C PRO A 72 14.79 -23.27 15.78
N PRO A 73 15.63 -24.25 16.08
CA PRO A 73 16.15 -25.18 15.08
C PRO A 73 15.03 -25.85 14.28
N GLY A 74 15.17 -25.87 12.96
CA GLY A 74 14.16 -26.40 12.03
C GLY A 74 13.06 -25.40 11.63
N VAL A 75 13.03 -24.23 12.25
CA VAL A 75 12.15 -23.11 11.85
C VAL A 75 12.90 -22.22 10.86
N ALA A 76 12.25 -21.88 9.78
CA ALA A 76 12.78 -20.95 8.80
C ALA A 76 11.69 -19.99 8.31
N LEU A 77 12.13 -18.86 7.73
CA LEU A 77 11.26 -17.85 7.11
C LEU A 77 10.36 -17.13 8.12
N ALA A 78 10.85 -16.03 8.70
CA ALA A 78 10.02 -15.06 9.42
C ALA A 78 9.24 -14.20 8.39
N GLN A 79 8.19 -14.77 7.80
CA GLN A 79 7.50 -14.17 6.64
C GLN A 79 6.23 -13.40 7.01
N ALA A 80 5.55 -13.75 8.09
CA ALA A 80 4.41 -13.01 8.62
C ALA A 80 4.79 -12.40 9.97
N LEU A 81 4.57 -11.10 10.14
CA LEU A 81 5.03 -10.34 11.29
C LEU A 81 3.86 -9.55 11.90
N LEU A 82 3.71 -9.61 13.20
CA LEU A 82 2.71 -8.84 13.92
C LEU A 82 3.15 -8.51 15.34
N VAL A 83 2.97 -7.26 15.75
CA VAL A 83 3.19 -6.84 17.15
C VAL A 83 1.87 -6.41 17.77
N ARG A 84 1.55 -6.96 18.92
CA ARG A 84 0.37 -6.58 19.70
C ARG A 84 0.68 -6.60 21.20
N ASN A 85 0.45 -5.47 21.88
CA ASN A 85 0.64 -5.33 23.33
C ASN A 85 2.04 -5.82 23.82
N GLY A 86 3.09 -5.46 23.06
CA GLY A 86 4.47 -5.87 23.38
C GLY A 86 4.82 -7.31 23.05
N THR A 87 3.88 -8.12 22.55
CA THR A 87 4.16 -9.47 22.05
C THR A 87 4.39 -9.42 20.55
N LEU A 88 5.49 -10.01 20.11
CA LEU A 88 5.82 -10.24 18.71
C LEU A 88 5.34 -11.63 18.29
N TYR A 89 4.50 -11.70 17.28
CA TYR A 89 4.09 -12.94 16.63
C TYR A 89 4.79 -13.04 15.26
N VAL A 90 5.33 -14.22 14.98
CA VAL A 90 6.00 -14.51 13.71
C VAL A 90 5.35 -15.75 13.09
N GLY A 91 4.74 -15.57 11.93
CA GLY A 91 4.34 -16.68 11.07
C GLY A 91 5.51 -17.15 10.24
N THR A 92 5.67 -18.46 10.15
CA THR A 92 6.84 -19.11 9.57
C THR A 92 6.46 -20.01 8.40
N GLY A 93 7.42 -20.29 7.53
CA GLY A 93 7.27 -21.36 6.55
C GLY A 93 7.34 -22.72 7.20
N ARG A 94 6.22 -23.41 7.31
CA ARG A 94 6.05 -24.80 7.79
C ARG A 94 6.27 -25.06 9.29
N SER A 95 6.34 -24.04 10.14
CA SER A 95 6.45 -24.24 11.59
C SER A 95 5.34 -23.52 12.38
N GLY A 96 4.37 -22.96 11.68
CA GLY A 96 3.24 -22.26 12.27
C GLY A 96 3.63 -20.88 12.80
N VAL A 97 3.04 -20.51 13.93
CA VAL A 97 3.25 -19.22 14.59
C VAL A 97 4.15 -19.38 15.81
N LEU A 98 5.12 -18.52 15.93
CA LEU A 98 5.91 -18.31 17.14
C LEU A 98 5.44 -17.04 17.84
N ALA A 99 5.48 -17.02 19.16
CA ALA A 99 5.25 -15.84 19.97
C ALA A 99 6.48 -15.51 20.82
N SER A 100 6.75 -14.23 20.96
CA SER A 100 7.77 -13.68 21.86
C SER A 100 7.16 -12.57 22.70
N HIS A 101 7.27 -12.68 24.01
CA HIS A 101 6.80 -11.65 24.97
C HIS A 101 7.89 -10.64 25.36
N ASP A 102 9.06 -10.76 24.76
CA ASP A 102 10.27 -9.98 25.02
C ASP A 102 10.88 -9.43 23.72
N LEU A 103 10.03 -9.15 22.73
CA LEU A 103 10.38 -8.58 21.42
C LEU A 103 11.47 -9.38 20.67
N GLY A 104 11.40 -10.69 20.78
CA GLY A 104 12.25 -11.59 20.00
C GLY A 104 13.45 -12.15 20.77
N LEU A 105 13.65 -11.82 22.04
CA LEU A 105 14.76 -12.37 22.82
C LEU A 105 14.56 -13.85 23.16
N SER A 106 13.32 -14.31 23.23
CA SER A 106 12.97 -15.72 23.35
C SER A 106 11.74 -16.07 22.53
N TRP A 107 11.63 -17.32 22.09
CA TRP A 107 10.55 -17.79 21.23
C TRP A 107 9.82 -18.98 21.84
N GLN A 108 8.51 -18.98 21.71
CA GLN A 108 7.66 -20.10 22.09
C GLN A 108 6.72 -20.45 20.94
N PRO A 109 6.47 -21.75 20.69
CA PRO A 109 5.43 -22.17 19.75
C PRO A 109 4.05 -21.64 20.18
N PHE A 110 3.29 -21.15 19.22
CA PHE A 110 1.95 -20.60 19.44
C PHE A 110 0.92 -21.29 18.52
N ASN A 111 0.98 -22.65 18.46
CA ASN A 111 0.31 -23.48 17.46
C ASN A 111 -0.88 -24.25 17.98
N ASP A 112 -1.27 -24.14 19.28
CA ASP A 112 -2.37 -24.91 19.85
C ASP A 112 -3.66 -24.71 19.05
N GLY A 113 -4.15 -25.79 18.43
CA GLY A 113 -5.33 -25.79 17.57
C GLY A 113 -5.07 -25.47 16.09
N LEU A 114 -3.83 -25.16 15.70
CA LEU A 114 -3.45 -24.97 14.30
C LEU A 114 -3.24 -26.33 13.63
N VAL A 115 -4.35 -26.97 13.24
CA VAL A 115 -4.39 -28.34 12.72
C VAL A 115 -5.33 -28.42 11.51
N GLY A 116 -5.22 -29.47 10.71
CA GLY A 116 -6.20 -29.82 9.69
C GLY A 116 -5.80 -29.56 8.23
N GLY A 117 -4.63 -28.99 7.96
CA GLY A 117 -4.14 -28.84 6.58
C GLY A 117 -3.57 -30.14 6.00
N LEU A 118 -3.62 -30.29 4.68
CA LEU A 118 -2.93 -31.38 3.99
C LEU A 118 -1.41 -31.16 4.06
N PHE A 119 -0.66 -32.20 4.42
CA PHE A 119 0.81 -32.14 4.55
C PHE A 119 1.30 -31.02 5.48
N ASP A 120 0.56 -30.75 6.57
CA ASP A 120 0.85 -29.69 7.54
C ASP A 120 0.87 -28.28 6.93
N SER A 121 0.12 -28.04 5.85
CA SER A 121 0.05 -26.74 5.17
C SER A 121 -0.50 -25.60 6.05
N GLN A 122 -1.25 -25.91 7.12
CA GLN A 122 -1.66 -24.95 8.14
C GLN A 122 -0.46 -24.32 8.89
N LEU A 123 0.69 -24.96 8.86
CA LEU A 123 1.91 -24.46 9.49
C LEU A 123 2.72 -23.52 8.57
N ASP A 124 2.33 -23.38 7.30
CA ASP A 124 2.92 -22.41 6.37
C ASP A 124 2.12 -21.10 6.43
N VAL A 125 2.48 -20.24 7.39
CA VAL A 125 1.74 -19.02 7.72
C VAL A 125 2.27 -17.85 6.92
N SER A 126 1.49 -17.41 5.94
CA SER A 126 1.85 -16.36 4.98
C SER A 126 1.59 -14.94 5.47
N ASP A 127 0.58 -14.74 6.32
CA ASP A 127 0.26 -13.41 6.86
C ASP A 127 -0.44 -13.50 8.23
N LEU A 128 -0.31 -12.43 9.01
CA LEU A 128 -0.93 -12.27 10.33
C LEU A 128 -1.56 -10.90 10.45
N VAL A 129 -2.84 -10.83 10.86
CA VAL A 129 -3.53 -9.56 11.11
C VAL A 129 -4.40 -9.63 12.36
N MET A 130 -4.66 -8.45 12.95
CA MET A 130 -5.59 -8.30 14.09
C MET A 130 -6.90 -7.66 13.64
N ARG A 131 -8.01 -8.19 14.14
CA ARG A 131 -9.32 -7.51 14.11
C ARG A 131 -9.93 -7.58 15.52
N GLY A 132 -9.96 -6.45 16.23
CA GLY A 132 -10.28 -6.41 17.65
C GLY A 132 -9.27 -7.20 18.47
N ASP A 133 -9.75 -8.17 19.26
CA ASP A 133 -8.90 -9.05 20.07
C ASP A 133 -8.62 -10.40 19.40
N SER A 134 -9.00 -10.55 18.15
CA SER A 134 -8.78 -11.77 17.38
C SER A 134 -7.58 -11.64 16.46
N LEU A 135 -6.65 -12.57 16.57
CA LEU A 135 -5.52 -12.77 15.68
C LEU A 135 -5.92 -13.75 14.57
N TYR A 136 -5.71 -13.34 13.33
CA TYR A 136 -5.98 -14.15 12.15
C TYR A 136 -4.67 -14.53 11.49
N ALA A 137 -4.58 -15.79 11.06
CA ALA A 137 -3.45 -16.32 10.31
C ALA A 137 -3.91 -16.81 8.93
N ALA A 138 -3.31 -16.28 7.89
CA ALA A 138 -3.39 -16.83 6.54
C ALA A 138 -2.42 -17.99 6.38
N THR A 139 -2.81 -19.03 5.65
CA THR A 139 -1.95 -20.19 5.42
C THR A 139 -1.88 -20.55 3.94
N LEU A 140 -0.75 -21.12 3.52
CA LEU A 140 -0.57 -21.61 2.16
C LEU A 140 -1.03 -23.07 2.04
N GLY A 141 -2.35 -23.25 1.99
CA GLY A 141 -2.96 -24.56 1.74
C GLY A 141 -4.03 -25.02 2.73
N ALA A 142 -4.30 -24.21 3.78
CA ALA A 142 -5.33 -24.54 4.77
C ALA A 142 -6.25 -23.36 5.13
N GLY A 143 -6.26 -22.31 4.30
CA GLY A 143 -7.16 -21.17 4.46
C GLY A 143 -6.77 -20.23 5.60
N VAL A 144 -7.77 -19.75 6.34
CA VAL A 144 -7.59 -18.77 7.42
C VAL A 144 -7.93 -19.41 8.77
N TYR A 145 -7.09 -19.13 9.75
CA TYR A 145 -7.32 -19.50 11.15
C TYR A 145 -7.51 -18.26 12.01
N VAL A 146 -8.25 -18.41 13.10
CA VAL A 146 -8.46 -17.34 14.08
C VAL A 146 -8.21 -17.84 15.49
N ARG A 147 -7.62 -16.97 16.32
CA ARG A 147 -7.44 -17.16 17.76
C ARG A 147 -7.78 -15.89 18.51
N ASN A 148 -8.65 -15.98 19.51
CA ASN A 148 -8.95 -14.84 20.38
C ASN A 148 -7.85 -14.70 21.44
N LEU A 149 -7.20 -13.55 21.49
CA LEU A 149 -6.10 -13.27 22.44
C LEU A 149 -6.59 -12.79 23.81
N ALA A 150 -7.84 -12.31 23.92
CA ALA A 150 -8.42 -11.91 25.20
C ALA A 150 -8.92 -13.11 26.03
N ALA A 151 -9.15 -14.25 25.39
CA ALA A 151 -9.50 -15.51 26.01
C ALA A 151 -8.32 -16.49 25.86
N ALA A 152 -8.21 -17.46 26.76
CA ALA A 152 -7.24 -18.55 26.62
C ALA A 152 -7.68 -19.54 25.50
N GLY A 153 -7.92 -18.98 24.31
CA GLY A 153 -8.40 -19.73 23.14
C GLY A 153 -7.26 -20.42 22.40
N THR A 154 -7.63 -21.42 21.62
CA THR A 154 -6.76 -22.07 20.64
C THR A 154 -7.08 -21.59 19.24
N TRP A 155 -6.21 -21.87 18.27
CA TRP A 155 -6.54 -21.64 16.86
C TRP A 155 -7.68 -22.53 16.44
N HIS A 156 -8.56 -22.01 15.61
CA HIS A 156 -9.58 -22.78 14.92
C HIS A 156 -9.76 -22.21 13.51
N HIS A 157 -10.21 -23.05 12.62
CA HIS A 157 -10.47 -22.69 11.23
C HIS A 157 -11.55 -21.60 11.15
N PHE A 158 -11.35 -20.59 10.34
CA PHE A 158 -12.23 -19.44 10.23
C PHE A 158 -12.98 -19.43 8.91
N GLY A 159 -14.02 -20.26 8.82
CA GLY A 159 -14.88 -20.44 7.65
C GLY A 159 -14.64 -21.77 6.93
N GLU A 160 -15.64 -22.24 6.20
CA GLU A 160 -15.62 -23.54 5.52
C GLU A 160 -15.36 -23.43 4.00
N GLU A 161 -15.49 -22.24 3.41
CA GLU A 161 -15.46 -22.05 1.96
C GLU A 161 -14.07 -22.11 1.31
N PHE A 162 -13.00 -22.21 2.09
CA PHE A 162 -11.67 -22.47 1.54
C PHE A 162 -11.52 -23.95 1.18
N GLU A 163 -12.34 -24.41 0.21
CA GLU A 163 -12.24 -25.77 -0.32
C GLU A 163 -10.82 -26.10 -0.80
N PRO A 164 -10.35 -27.34 -0.60
CA PRO A 164 -8.94 -27.72 -0.70
C PRO A 164 -8.26 -27.46 -2.05
N ASN A 165 -9.00 -27.06 -3.08
CA ASN A 165 -8.47 -27.07 -4.43
C ASN A 165 -8.25 -25.69 -5.09
N GLN A 166 -8.73 -24.58 -4.54
CA GLN A 166 -8.58 -23.27 -5.21
C GLN A 166 -8.40 -22.05 -4.30
N ALA A 167 -8.93 -22.05 -3.08
CA ALA A 167 -8.90 -20.90 -2.17
C ALA A 167 -8.11 -21.16 -0.88
N SER A 168 -7.57 -22.36 -0.68
CA SER A 168 -6.81 -22.72 0.52
C SER A 168 -5.45 -22.01 0.61
N ASN A 169 -4.91 -21.51 -0.50
CA ASN A 169 -3.69 -20.72 -0.53
C ASN A 169 -3.99 -19.24 -0.30
N VAL A 170 -4.15 -18.84 0.95
CA VAL A 170 -4.32 -17.43 1.30
C VAL A 170 -2.93 -16.80 1.47
N ARG A 171 -2.61 -15.81 0.63
CA ARG A 171 -1.30 -15.17 0.60
C ARG A 171 -1.22 -13.94 1.48
N GLY A 172 -2.34 -13.23 1.64
CA GLY A 172 -2.37 -12.03 2.44
C GLY A 172 -3.75 -11.78 3.05
N LEU A 173 -3.75 -11.11 4.18
CA LEU A 173 -4.93 -10.64 4.90
C LEU A 173 -4.86 -9.13 5.06
N ALA A 174 -6.02 -8.48 5.07
CA ALA A 174 -6.12 -7.08 5.40
C ALA A 174 -7.40 -6.79 6.17
N VAL A 175 -7.32 -5.81 7.07
CA VAL A 175 -8.46 -5.33 7.85
C VAL A 175 -8.73 -3.88 7.49
N GLY A 176 -9.96 -3.56 7.08
CA GLY A 176 -10.42 -2.21 6.80
C GLY A 176 -11.73 -1.94 7.52
N GLY A 177 -11.71 -1.01 8.48
CA GLY A 177 -12.83 -0.84 9.39
C GLY A 177 -13.08 -2.10 10.20
N THR A 178 -14.23 -2.76 9.97
CA THR A 178 -14.56 -4.04 10.59
C THR A 178 -14.42 -5.23 9.63
N ARG A 179 -14.24 -4.97 8.34
CA ARG A 179 -14.14 -6.01 7.30
C ARG A 179 -12.76 -6.64 7.27
N LEU A 180 -12.72 -7.95 7.10
CA LEU A 180 -11.52 -8.73 6.83
C LEU A 180 -11.55 -9.16 5.36
N ILE A 181 -10.44 -8.93 4.65
CA ILE A 181 -10.23 -9.44 3.29
C ILE A 181 -9.10 -10.47 3.31
N ALA A 182 -9.31 -11.58 2.59
CA ALA A 182 -8.33 -12.61 2.31
C ALA A 182 -8.01 -12.59 0.81
N ALA A 183 -6.76 -12.34 0.46
CA ALA A 183 -6.23 -12.47 -0.89
C ALA A 183 -5.84 -13.93 -1.13
N ALA A 184 -6.68 -14.65 -1.90
CA ALA A 184 -6.45 -16.06 -2.17
C ALA A 184 -5.67 -16.23 -3.48
N GLY A 185 -4.61 -17.04 -3.44
CA GLY A 185 -3.85 -17.38 -4.62
C GLY A 185 -4.65 -18.24 -5.58
N GLY A 186 -4.72 -17.83 -6.86
CA GLY A 186 -5.42 -18.53 -7.94
C GLY A 186 -6.73 -17.88 -8.36
N ASN A 187 -7.01 -17.91 -9.65
CA ASN A 187 -8.28 -17.52 -10.28
C ASN A 187 -8.80 -16.10 -10.03
N GLY A 188 -7.97 -15.15 -9.56
CA GLY A 188 -8.35 -13.74 -9.41
C GLY A 188 -9.44 -13.50 -8.39
N THR A 189 -9.38 -14.16 -7.25
CA THR A 189 -10.38 -14.05 -6.21
C THR A 189 -9.83 -13.44 -4.93
N VAL A 190 -10.68 -12.65 -4.29
CA VAL A 190 -10.55 -12.28 -2.88
C VAL A 190 -11.80 -12.73 -2.15
N PHE A 191 -11.67 -12.94 -0.87
CA PHE A 191 -12.79 -13.24 0.00
C PHE A 191 -12.90 -12.16 1.05
N PHE A 192 -14.12 -11.78 1.40
CA PHE A 192 -14.35 -10.84 2.48
C PHE A 192 -15.32 -11.40 3.52
N ARG A 193 -15.19 -10.94 4.75
CA ARG A 193 -16.04 -11.33 5.86
C ARG A 193 -16.20 -10.20 6.86
N ASP A 194 -17.45 -9.85 7.14
CA ASP A 194 -17.81 -8.87 8.15
C ASP A 194 -18.07 -9.54 9.51
N PRO A 195 -18.08 -8.80 10.63
CA PRO A 195 -18.50 -9.33 11.91
C PRO A 195 -19.95 -9.81 11.86
N GLY A 196 -20.18 -11.05 12.28
CA GLY A 196 -21.51 -11.67 12.28
C GLY A 196 -21.82 -12.52 11.06
N ASP A 197 -21.01 -12.44 10.00
CA ASP A 197 -21.17 -13.35 8.87
C ASP A 197 -20.84 -14.78 9.29
N ALA A 198 -21.66 -15.72 8.82
CA ALA A 198 -21.45 -17.13 9.09
C ALA A 198 -20.20 -17.65 8.36
N ASP A 199 -19.95 -17.14 7.16
CA ASP A 199 -18.87 -17.58 6.29
C ASP A 199 -18.30 -16.46 5.42
N TRP A 200 -17.31 -16.79 4.59
CA TRP A 200 -16.67 -15.89 3.64
C TRP A 200 -17.53 -15.65 2.41
N THR A 201 -17.54 -14.44 1.91
CA THR A 201 -18.14 -14.09 0.63
C THR A 201 -17.05 -13.93 -0.42
N GLN A 202 -17.17 -14.63 -1.54
CA GLN A 202 -16.24 -14.55 -2.66
C GLN A 202 -16.48 -13.31 -3.51
N SER A 203 -15.40 -12.65 -3.94
CA SER A 203 -15.42 -11.51 -4.85
C SER A 203 -14.38 -11.70 -5.95
N PHE A 204 -14.81 -11.56 -7.22
CA PHE A 204 -13.94 -11.75 -8.39
C PHE A 204 -13.36 -10.41 -8.85
N LEU A 205 -12.04 -10.33 -8.93
CA LEU A 205 -11.34 -9.09 -9.27
C LEU A 205 -11.60 -8.60 -10.69
N ASP A 206 -11.82 -9.49 -11.64
CA ASP A 206 -12.09 -9.14 -13.04
C ASP A 206 -13.56 -8.87 -13.38
N ASN A 207 -14.45 -8.95 -12.38
CA ASN A 207 -15.90 -8.77 -12.51
C ASN A 207 -16.59 -9.76 -13.47
N VAL A 208 -15.90 -10.73 -14.01
CA VAL A 208 -16.40 -11.68 -15.01
C VAL A 208 -16.49 -13.10 -14.45
N GLY A 209 -15.74 -13.38 -13.39
CA GLY A 209 -15.67 -14.69 -12.75
C GLY A 209 -14.24 -15.20 -12.57
N LEU A 210 -14.03 -16.50 -12.68
CA LEU A 210 -12.70 -17.09 -12.50
C LEU A 210 -11.77 -16.70 -13.63
N HIS A 211 -10.63 -16.11 -13.30
CA HIS A 211 -9.57 -15.79 -14.25
C HIS A 211 -8.35 -16.68 -13.99
N PRO A 212 -8.18 -17.78 -14.75
CA PRO A 212 -7.05 -18.69 -14.57
C PRO A 212 -5.72 -17.95 -14.70
N GLY A 213 -4.84 -18.10 -13.70
CA GLY A 213 -3.52 -17.48 -13.67
C GLY A 213 -3.46 -16.09 -13.03
N LEU A 214 -4.58 -15.43 -12.75
CA LEU A 214 -4.58 -14.24 -11.93
C LEU A 214 -4.46 -14.64 -10.45
N GLN A 215 -3.42 -14.20 -9.78
CA GLN A 215 -3.19 -14.49 -8.36
C GLN A 215 -3.31 -13.20 -7.56
N ALA A 216 -4.09 -13.21 -6.48
CA ALA A 216 -4.08 -12.14 -5.50
C ALA A 216 -2.99 -12.41 -4.45
N PHE A 217 -2.08 -11.47 -4.27
CA PHE A 217 -0.95 -11.60 -3.34
C PHE A 217 -1.20 -10.89 -2.02
N GLY A 218 -1.85 -9.75 -2.05
CA GLY A 218 -2.14 -8.97 -0.87
C GLY A 218 -3.20 -7.92 -1.11
N ALA A 219 -3.77 -7.41 -0.04
CA ALA A 219 -4.73 -6.33 -0.04
C ALA A 219 -4.33 -5.29 1.00
N VAL A 220 -4.70 -4.05 0.77
CA VAL A 220 -4.55 -2.97 1.75
C VAL A 220 -5.81 -2.11 1.79
N TRP A 221 -6.08 -1.54 2.97
CA TRP A 221 -7.14 -0.57 3.20
C TRP A 221 -6.55 0.84 3.27
N THR A 222 -7.05 1.75 2.45
CA THR A 222 -6.54 3.14 2.38
C THR A 222 -7.28 4.12 3.30
N GLY A 223 -8.28 3.63 4.02
CA GLY A 223 -9.21 4.46 4.79
C GLY A 223 -10.52 4.72 4.07
N THR A 224 -10.55 4.64 2.74
CA THR A 224 -11.71 4.89 1.89
C THR A 224 -12.01 3.79 0.88
N GLY A 225 -11.03 2.94 0.57
CA GLY A 225 -11.16 1.86 -0.41
C GLY A 225 -10.13 0.76 -0.20
N TRP A 226 -10.31 -0.31 -0.93
CA TRP A 226 -9.45 -1.48 -0.93
C TRP A 226 -8.61 -1.51 -2.21
N VAL A 227 -7.33 -1.79 -2.05
CA VAL A 227 -6.41 -2.01 -3.16
C VAL A 227 -5.85 -3.41 -3.05
N VAL A 228 -5.97 -4.19 -4.12
CA VAL A 228 -5.47 -5.57 -4.20
C VAL A 228 -4.34 -5.66 -5.20
N ALA A 229 -3.23 -6.21 -4.77
CA ALA A 229 -2.09 -6.52 -5.61
C ALA A 229 -2.24 -7.90 -6.26
N THR A 230 -1.91 -8.01 -7.54
CA THR A 230 -2.04 -9.28 -8.27
C THR A 230 -0.80 -9.62 -9.09
N GLY A 231 -0.53 -10.91 -9.24
CA GLY A 231 0.36 -11.45 -10.26
C GLY A 231 -0.36 -11.64 -11.59
N ALA A 232 0.38 -11.71 -12.67
CA ALA A 232 -0.06 -11.71 -14.06
C ALA A 232 -0.38 -10.31 -14.61
N GLY A 233 0.61 -9.45 -14.53
CA GLY A 233 0.73 -8.24 -15.38
C GLY A 233 -0.03 -7.01 -14.89
N GLN A 234 0.69 -6.08 -14.33
CA GLN A 234 0.39 -4.66 -14.29
C GLN A 234 -0.95 -4.23 -13.68
N ARG A 235 -1.62 -5.05 -12.89
CA ARG A 235 -2.97 -4.72 -12.43
C ARG A 235 -3.02 -4.67 -10.92
N VAL A 236 -3.43 -3.53 -10.43
CA VAL A 236 -4.05 -3.41 -9.12
C VAL A 236 -5.54 -3.27 -9.32
N PHE A 237 -6.29 -3.71 -8.34
CA PHE A 237 -7.73 -3.65 -8.35
C PHE A 237 -8.17 -2.78 -7.18
N ASP A 238 -9.02 -1.81 -7.46
CA ASP A 238 -9.61 -0.92 -6.46
C ASP A 238 -11.10 -1.22 -6.28
N SER A 239 -11.58 -1.19 -5.05
CA SER A 239 -12.98 -1.27 -4.68
C SER A 239 -13.25 -0.50 -3.41
N VAL A 240 -14.36 0.24 -3.37
CA VAL A 240 -14.74 1.02 -2.19
C VAL A 240 -15.05 0.15 -0.98
N ASN A 241 -15.64 -1.01 -1.19
CA ASN A 241 -16.11 -1.89 -0.12
C ASN A 241 -15.48 -3.28 -0.15
N GLY A 242 -14.56 -3.56 -1.07
CA GLY A 242 -13.95 -4.89 -1.25
C GLY A 242 -14.86 -5.90 -1.97
N GLU A 243 -15.94 -5.40 -2.59
CA GLU A 243 -16.90 -6.19 -3.36
C GLU A 243 -16.84 -5.77 -4.83
N GLN A 244 -17.47 -6.56 -5.70
CA GLN A 244 -17.66 -6.17 -7.09
C GLN A 244 -18.58 -4.95 -7.21
N PRO A 245 -18.39 -4.07 -8.20
CA PRO A 245 -17.34 -4.15 -9.22
C PRO A 245 -15.99 -3.66 -8.73
N TRP A 246 -14.91 -4.32 -9.15
CA TRP A 246 -13.56 -3.86 -8.98
C TRP A 246 -13.13 -2.99 -10.16
N THR A 247 -12.44 -1.90 -9.86
CA THR A 247 -11.81 -1.06 -10.89
C THR A 247 -10.44 -1.63 -11.21
N ILE A 248 -10.21 -1.93 -12.48
CA ILE A 248 -8.89 -2.38 -12.95
C ILE A 248 -8.05 -1.15 -13.19
N VAL A 249 -6.96 -1.02 -12.44
CA VAL A 249 -5.99 0.05 -12.63
C VAL A 249 -4.76 -0.51 -13.35
N ASN A 250 -4.52 0.00 -14.55
CA ASN A 250 -3.36 -0.38 -15.36
C ASN A 250 -2.21 0.57 -15.03
N LEU A 251 -1.13 0.03 -14.50
CA LEU A 251 0.03 0.81 -14.06
C LEU A 251 0.91 1.34 -15.20
N GLY A 252 0.79 0.79 -16.41
CA GLY A 252 1.64 1.19 -17.55
C GLY A 252 3.12 0.84 -17.40
N LEU A 253 3.49 0.04 -16.40
CA LEU A 253 4.89 -0.24 -16.01
C LEU A 253 5.52 -1.48 -16.66
N GLY A 254 4.86 -2.11 -17.61
CA GLY A 254 5.31 -3.38 -18.25
C GLY A 254 4.76 -4.62 -17.53
N ASN A 255 5.19 -5.83 -17.91
CA ASN A 255 4.75 -7.07 -17.26
C ASN A 255 5.43 -7.20 -15.90
N LEU A 256 4.70 -6.94 -14.84
CA LEU A 256 5.15 -6.96 -13.45
C LEU A 256 4.19 -7.81 -12.62
N ASP A 257 4.73 -8.54 -11.66
CA ASP A 257 3.96 -9.19 -10.62
C ASP A 257 4.03 -8.34 -9.36
N SER A 258 2.89 -7.96 -8.80
CA SER A 258 2.88 -7.23 -7.55
C SER A 258 2.85 -8.22 -6.39
N GLU A 259 3.85 -8.14 -5.54
CA GLU A 259 3.91 -9.02 -4.36
C GLU A 259 3.57 -8.28 -3.07
N THR A 260 3.77 -6.97 -3.00
CA THR A 260 3.57 -6.24 -1.75
C THR A 260 3.04 -4.83 -1.94
N LEU A 261 2.17 -4.44 -1.03
CA LEU A 261 1.64 -3.09 -0.89
C LEU A 261 1.87 -2.57 0.52
N ALA A 262 2.04 -1.26 0.64
CA ALA A 262 2.04 -0.55 1.92
C ALA A 262 1.19 0.72 1.80
N THR A 263 0.59 1.17 2.90
CA THR A 263 -0.25 2.38 2.90
C THR A 263 0.20 3.38 3.94
N ARG A 264 -0.05 4.65 3.65
CA ARG A 264 0.06 5.76 4.58
C ARG A 264 -1.13 6.70 4.35
N GLY A 265 -2.24 6.44 5.05
CA GLY A 265 -3.51 7.09 4.76
C GLY A 265 -3.98 6.76 3.35
N HIS A 266 -4.21 7.77 2.52
CA HIS A 266 -4.62 7.62 1.12
C HIS A 266 -3.48 7.26 0.15
N GLU A 267 -2.24 7.33 0.61
CA GLU A 267 -1.10 6.96 -0.21
C GLU A 267 -0.91 5.45 -0.20
N VAL A 268 -0.65 4.90 -1.38
CA VAL A 268 -0.34 3.48 -1.56
C VAL A 268 1.01 3.36 -2.24
N PHE A 269 1.87 2.54 -1.70
CA PHE A 269 3.16 2.16 -2.28
C PHE A 269 3.10 0.71 -2.68
N GLY A 270 3.56 0.40 -3.89
CA GLY A 270 3.62 -0.96 -4.41
C GLY A 270 5.02 -1.31 -4.89
N ALA A 271 5.48 -2.51 -4.57
CA ALA A 271 6.66 -3.09 -5.21
C ALA A 271 6.21 -4.14 -6.21
N PHE A 272 6.65 -3.97 -7.44
CA PHE A 272 6.28 -4.77 -8.60
C PHE A 272 7.55 -5.44 -9.13
N ASN A 273 7.65 -6.74 -8.87
CA ASN A 273 8.82 -7.51 -9.27
C ASN A 273 8.73 -7.90 -10.76
N ARG A 274 9.87 -7.88 -11.42
CA ARG A 274 10.18 -8.55 -12.68
C ARG A 274 11.05 -9.75 -12.37
N THR A 275 11.51 -10.46 -13.38
CA THR A 275 12.35 -11.67 -13.21
C THR A 275 13.50 -11.48 -12.20
N LEU A 276 14.20 -10.34 -12.22
CA LEU A 276 15.28 -10.02 -11.32
C LEU A 276 15.29 -8.56 -10.86
N ASP A 277 14.32 -7.75 -11.29
CA ASP A 277 14.25 -6.33 -11.03
C ASP A 277 12.95 -6.01 -10.29
N ALA A 278 12.88 -4.89 -9.58
CA ALA A 278 11.66 -4.36 -9.02
C ALA A 278 11.43 -2.91 -9.43
N VAL A 279 10.17 -2.55 -9.62
CA VAL A 279 9.73 -1.16 -9.76
C VAL A 279 8.94 -0.81 -8.51
N ILE A 280 9.30 0.29 -7.88
CA ILE A 280 8.50 0.87 -6.82
C ILE A 280 7.60 1.92 -7.46
N ALA A 281 6.31 1.81 -7.21
CA ALA A 281 5.32 2.79 -7.64
C ALA A 281 4.54 3.35 -6.46
N HIS A 282 4.02 4.54 -6.66
CA HIS A 282 3.29 5.32 -5.67
C HIS A 282 1.96 5.78 -6.26
N SER A 283 0.93 5.74 -5.44
CA SER A 283 -0.37 6.35 -5.67
C SER A 283 -0.68 7.32 -4.54
N GLY A 284 -1.12 8.52 -4.86
CA GLY A 284 -1.56 9.52 -3.89
C GLY A 284 -3.08 9.61 -3.76
N ASP A 285 -3.84 8.71 -4.40
CA ASP A 285 -5.28 8.80 -4.57
C ASP A 285 -5.98 7.44 -4.39
N ASP A 286 -5.65 6.74 -3.32
CA ASP A 286 -6.26 5.45 -2.94
C ASP A 286 -6.04 4.32 -3.96
N GLY A 287 -4.97 4.38 -4.76
CA GLY A 287 -4.66 3.35 -5.74
C GLY A 287 -5.29 3.55 -7.13
N LEU A 288 -5.94 4.70 -7.38
CA LEU A 288 -6.61 4.98 -8.66
C LEU A 288 -5.65 5.38 -9.76
N THR A 289 -4.62 6.16 -9.43
CA THR A 289 -3.54 6.51 -10.36
C THR A 289 -2.18 6.21 -9.74
N TRP A 290 -1.22 5.86 -10.57
CA TRP A 290 0.09 5.44 -10.11
C TRP A 290 1.19 6.11 -10.92
N GLU A 291 2.28 6.44 -10.25
CA GLU A 291 3.52 6.92 -10.85
C GLU A 291 4.70 6.05 -10.43
N GLY A 292 5.66 5.87 -11.32
CA GLY A 292 6.91 5.20 -10.99
C GLY A 292 7.71 6.05 -10.02
N LEU A 293 8.08 5.45 -8.89
CA LEU A 293 8.89 6.11 -7.89
C LEU A 293 10.38 5.81 -8.08
N ASP A 294 10.71 4.55 -8.35
CA ASP A 294 12.07 4.05 -8.62
C ASP A 294 12.07 2.74 -9.40
N ASP A 295 13.13 2.56 -10.21
CA ASP A 295 13.53 1.27 -10.75
C ASP A 295 14.69 0.70 -9.92
N LEU A 296 14.57 -0.55 -9.49
CA LEU A 296 15.57 -1.28 -8.70
C LEU A 296 16.10 -2.47 -9.51
N PRO A 297 17.07 -2.25 -10.41
CA PRO A 297 17.62 -3.31 -11.23
C PRO A 297 18.42 -4.32 -10.40
N GLY A 298 18.28 -5.59 -10.70
CA GLY A 298 19.00 -6.68 -10.04
C GLY A 298 18.52 -6.99 -8.63
N VAL A 299 17.33 -6.51 -8.21
CA VAL A 299 16.85 -6.66 -6.84
C VAL A 299 15.36 -6.99 -6.82
N LEU A 300 14.97 -7.97 -6.01
CA LEU A 300 13.58 -8.27 -5.69
C LEU A 300 13.19 -7.63 -4.35
N VAL A 301 11.95 -7.18 -4.26
CA VAL A 301 11.35 -6.61 -3.05
C VAL A 301 10.22 -7.52 -2.57
N PHE A 302 10.33 -8.03 -1.35
CA PHE A 302 9.41 -9.01 -0.77
C PHE A 302 8.40 -8.40 0.22
N GLY A 303 8.69 -7.21 0.75
CA GLY A 303 7.84 -6.54 1.71
C GLY A 303 8.07 -5.04 1.73
N MET A 304 7.03 -4.30 2.07
CA MET A 304 7.10 -2.85 2.25
C MET A 304 6.38 -2.43 3.52
N ALA A 305 6.85 -1.37 4.15
CA ALA A 305 6.20 -0.73 5.29
C ALA A 305 6.44 0.77 5.29
N THR A 306 5.50 1.53 5.83
CA THR A 306 5.61 2.99 5.98
C THR A 306 5.66 3.37 7.46
N VAL A 307 6.55 4.30 7.82
CA VAL A 307 6.64 4.88 9.16
C VAL A 307 6.87 6.38 9.03
N GLY A 308 5.94 7.19 9.49
CA GLY A 308 5.99 8.62 9.25
C GLY A 308 6.12 8.93 7.75
N THR A 309 7.21 9.59 7.37
CA THR A 309 7.54 9.90 5.97
C THR A 309 8.46 8.87 5.32
N ASP A 310 8.81 7.83 6.02
CA ASP A 310 9.79 6.85 5.57
C ASP A 310 9.10 5.61 4.99
N LEU A 311 9.68 5.11 3.90
CA LEU A 311 9.27 3.89 3.22
C LEU A 311 10.40 2.87 3.36
N TYR A 312 10.08 1.74 3.99
CA TYR A 312 10.98 0.61 4.14
C TYR A 312 10.71 -0.43 3.06
N ALA A 313 11.76 -1.04 2.54
CA ALA A 313 11.69 -2.14 1.58
C ALA A 313 12.55 -3.32 2.06
N ALA A 314 11.91 -4.46 2.24
CA ALA A 314 12.53 -5.75 2.49
C ALA A 314 13.00 -6.33 1.14
N ARG A 315 14.31 -6.48 0.97
CA ARG A 315 14.93 -6.81 -0.32
C ARG A 315 15.79 -8.05 -0.21
N ALA A 316 16.12 -8.62 -1.37
CA ALA A 316 17.03 -9.76 -1.45
C ALA A 316 18.45 -9.46 -0.90
N ASP A 317 18.84 -8.19 -0.86
CA ASP A 317 20.16 -7.72 -0.44
C ASP A 317 20.15 -6.94 0.89
N GLY A 318 19.04 -6.90 1.62
CA GLY A 318 18.91 -6.27 2.94
C GLY A 318 17.61 -5.51 3.16
N LEU A 319 17.56 -4.78 4.28
CA LEU A 319 16.52 -3.81 4.55
C LEU A 319 16.98 -2.43 4.09
N PHE A 320 16.12 -1.75 3.35
CA PHE A 320 16.40 -0.41 2.83
C PHE A 320 15.33 0.58 3.24
N LEU A 321 15.74 1.82 3.36
CA LEU A 321 14.93 2.96 3.74
C LEU A 321 15.01 4.03 2.65
N ARG A 322 13.88 4.63 2.33
CA ARG A 322 13.76 5.85 1.53
C ARG A 322 12.85 6.83 2.23
N SER A 323 13.32 8.06 2.47
CA SER A 323 12.43 9.12 2.90
C SER A 323 11.55 9.58 1.73
N THR A 324 10.24 9.55 1.94
CA THR A 324 9.25 10.08 1.01
C THR A 324 8.71 11.43 1.48
N ALA A 325 9.39 12.05 2.46
CA ALA A 325 9.11 13.44 2.82
C ALA A 325 9.25 14.27 1.55
N THR A 326 8.17 14.86 1.09
CA THR A 326 8.24 15.93 0.12
C THR A 326 9.00 17.07 0.79
N VAL A 327 10.29 17.19 0.50
CA VAL A 327 10.99 18.42 0.72
C VAL A 327 10.29 19.41 -0.22
N SER A 328 9.34 20.17 0.30
CA SER A 328 8.79 21.31 -0.43
C SER A 328 9.85 22.39 -0.51
N VAL A 329 10.87 22.10 -1.32
CA VAL A 329 11.66 23.16 -1.93
C VAL A 329 10.78 23.66 -3.08
N PRO A 330 10.41 24.94 -3.14
CA PRO A 330 9.76 25.45 -4.33
C PRO A 330 10.73 25.21 -5.48
N VAL A 331 10.47 24.19 -6.30
CA VAL A 331 11.21 24.02 -7.55
C VAL A 331 10.70 25.12 -8.47
N ALA A 332 11.45 26.22 -8.50
CA ALA A 332 11.26 27.21 -9.53
C ALA A 332 11.59 26.52 -10.87
N GLY A 333 10.55 26.03 -11.56
CA GLY A 333 10.70 25.41 -12.87
C GLY A 333 10.02 24.06 -13.10
N ALA A 334 9.46 23.39 -12.11
CA ALA A 334 8.54 22.30 -12.38
C ALA A 334 7.29 22.88 -13.03
N ARG A 335 6.99 22.49 -14.26
CA ARG A 335 5.70 22.78 -14.88
C ARG A 335 4.64 22.20 -13.95
N ALA A 336 3.91 23.06 -13.24
CA ALA A 336 2.78 22.68 -12.43
C ALA A 336 1.81 21.93 -13.36
N GLY A 337 1.62 20.64 -13.14
CA GLY A 337 0.57 19.87 -13.82
C GLY A 337 -0.78 20.27 -13.25
N LEU A 338 -1.83 20.09 -14.03
CA LEU A 338 -3.20 20.19 -13.53
C LEU A 338 -3.36 19.16 -12.39
N ARG A 339 -3.88 19.59 -11.24
CA ARG A 339 -4.08 18.71 -10.08
C ARG A 339 -5.45 19.00 -9.47
N LEU A 340 -6.20 17.95 -9.13
CA LEU A 340 -7.52 18.07 -8.52
C LEU A 340 -7.57 17.24 -7.23
N THR A 341 -7.98 17.87 -6.13
CA THR A 341 -8.10 17.23 -4.83
C THR A 341 -9.38 17.66 -4.11
N LEU A 342 -9.87 16.87 -3.17
CA LEU A 342 -10.97 17.22 -2.29
C LEU A 342 -10.42 17.91 -1.04
N ALA A 343 -10.96 19.10 -0.71
CA ALA A 343 -10.66 19.77 0.53
C ALA A 343 -11.68 19.36 1.60
N GLY A 344 -11.41 18.29 2.33
CA GLY A 344 -12.28 17.78 3.39
C GLY A 344 -12.38 16.25 3.40
N ALA A 345 -13.09 15.74 4.41
CA ALA A 345 -13.28 14.30 4.57
C ALA A 345 -14.38 13.76 3.63
N GLN A 346 -14.28 12.50 3.26
CA GLN A 346 -15.34 11.71 2.64
C GLN A 346 -16.01 10.79 3.68
N PRO A 347 -17.26 10.42 3.50
CA PRO A 347 -18.18 10.86 2.44
C PRO A 347 -18.69 12.30 2.63
N VAL A 348 -18.92 13.00 1.52
CA VAL A 348 -19.48 14.36 1.53
C VAL A 348 -21.00 14.29 1.70
N VAL A 349 -21.56 15.21 2.48
CA VAL A 349 -23.02 15.23 2.75
C VAL A 349 -23.71 16.32 1.92
N ARG A 350 -23.17 17.53 1.92
CA ARG A 350 -23.81 18.70 1.30
C ARG A 350 -22.83 19.56 0.50
N ASP A 351 -21.79 20.04 1.13
CA ASP A 351 -20.85 20.99 0.53
C ASP A 351 -19.54 20.30 0.18
N VAL A 352 -19.20 20.32 -1.10
CA VAL A 352 -17.96 19.77 -1.66
C VAL A 352 -17.03 20.93 -1.92
N ARG A 353 -15.82 20.90 -1.36
CA ARG A 353 -14.75 21.84 -1.69
C ARG A 353 -13.69 21.13 -2.48
N LEU A 354 -13.44 21.62 -3.69
CA LEU A 354 -12.46 21.06 -4.60
C LEU A 354 -11.29 22.03 -4.70
N ARG A 355 -10.09 21.54 -4.49
CA ARG A 355 -8.85 22.29 -4.71
C ARG A 355 -8.18 21.80 -5.97
N PHE A 356 -7.65 22.70 -6.76
CA PHE A 356 -6.89 22.35 -7.95
C PHE A 356 -5.80 23.37 -8.24
N ASP A 357 -4.74 22.93 -8.88
CA ASP A 357 -3.63 23.76 -9.32
C ASP A 357 -3.69 23.97 -10.82
N MET A 358 -3.70 25.22 -11.25
CA MET A 358 -3.67 25.61 -12.67
C MET A 358 -2.22 25.70 -13.16
N PRO A 359 -1.82 24.94 -14.19
CA PRO A 359 -0.45 25.02 -14.73
C PRO A 359 -0.15 26.34 -15.43
N GLU A 360 -1.16 26.99 -15.97
CA GLU A 360 -1.11 28.30 -16.63
C GLU A 360 -2.43 29.04 -16.45
N ALA A 361 -2.43 30.34 -16.68
CA ALA A 361 -3.67 31.13 -16.61
C ALA A 361 -4.63 30.73 -17.73
N GLY A 362 -5.93 30.60 -17.40
CA GLY A 362 -6.95 30.20 -18.35
C GLY A 362 -8.26 29.78 -17.69
N ASP A 363 -9.10 29.14 -18.45
CA ASP A 363 -10.40 28.66 -17.98
C ASP A 363 -10.27 27.24 -17.45
N ALA A 364 -11.02 26.93 -16.37
CA ALA A 364 -11.19 25.58 -15.84
C ALA A 364 -12.66 25.15 -15.91
N THR A 365 -12.90 23.91 -16.28
CA THR A 365 -14.23 23.30 -16.27
C THR A 365 -14.21 22.06 -15.39
N LEU A 366 -15.10 22.02 -14.41
CA LEU A 366 -15.35 20.86 -13.56
C LEU A 366 -16.69 20.24 -13.98
N GLU A 367 -16.69 18.97 -14.31
CA GLU A 367 -17.89 18.21 -14.66
C GLU A 367 -18.04 17.02 -13.73
N VAL A 368 -19.24 16.77 -13.25
CA VAL A 368 -19.56 15.67 -12.33
C VAL A 368 -20.39 14.63 -13.06
N PHE A 369 -19.97 13.38 -12.98
CA PHE A 369 -20.63 12.24 -13.63
C PHE A 369 -21.06 11.21 -12.60
N ASP A 370 -22.20 10.58 -12.83
CA ASP A 370 -22.62 9.39 -12.10
C ASP A 370 -21.92 8.12 -12.66
N LEU A 371 -22.13 6.98 -12.01
CA LEU A 371 -21.53 5.69 -12.43
C LEU A 371 -21.99 5.22 -13.81
N ALA A 372 -23.12 5.74 -14.32
CA ALA A 372 -23.57 5.47 -15.68
C ALA A 372 -22.94 6.40 -16.73
N GLY A 373 -22.00 7.26 -16.32
CA GLY A 373 -21.34 8.23 -17.19
C GLY A 373 -22.22 9.43 -17.54
N ARG A 374 -23.36 9.61 -16.90
CA ARG A 374 -24.24 10.76 -17.15
C ARG A 374 -23.74 11.96 -16.37
N ARG A 375 -23.59 13.10 -17.06
CA ARG A 375 -23.18 14.34 -16.42
C ARG A 375 -24.31 14.88 -15.54
N THR A 376 -24.05 15.01 -14.25
CA THR A 376 -25.01 15.48 -13.23
C THR A 376 -24.80 16.94 -12.84
N ALA A 377 -23.58 17.47 -13.01
CA ALA A 377 -23.28 18.88 -12.77
C ALA A 377 -22.15 19.38 -13.67
N ARG A 378 -22.09 20.70 -13.87
CA ARG A 378 -20.99 21.39 -14.55
C ARG A 378 -20.76 22.75 -13.90
N LEU A 379 -19.49 23.01 -13.58
CA LEU A 379 -19.02 24.30 -13.04
C LEU A 379 -17.93 24.84 -13.97
N VAL A 380 -18.08 26.09 -14.38
CA VAL A 380 -17.08 26.76 -15.21
C VAL A 380 -16.44 27.87 -14.39
N GLN A 381 -15.13 27.89 -14.35
CA GLN A 381 -14.32 28.92 -13.69
C GLN A 381 -13.51 29.64 -14.75
N PRO A 382 -13.96 30.80 -15.21
CA PRO A 382 -13.26 31.56 -16.25
C PRO A 382 -12.09 32.37 -15.68
N SER A 383 -11.09 32.57 -16.49
CA SER A 383 -9.98 33.53 -16.27
C SER A 383 -9.24 33.34 -14.95
N LEU A 384 -8.93 32.10 -14.60
CA LEU A 384 -8.10 31.80 -13.43
C LEU A 384 -6.62 32.12 -13.71
N THR A 385 -5.91 32.50 -12.67
CA THR A 385 -4.43 32.64 -12.72
C THR A 385 -3.77 31.28 -12.62
N ALA A 386 -2.50 31.18 -12.98
CA ALA A 386 -1.70 29.99 -12.63
C ALA A 386 -1.57 29.87 -11.11
N GLY A 387 -1.55 28.63 -10.60
CA GLY A 387 -1.43 28.29 -9.18
C GLY A 387 -2.71 27.73 -8.57
N PRO A 388 -2.79 27.67 -7.22
CA PRO A 388 -3.83 26.99 -6.50
C PRO A 388 -5.17 27.77 -6.51
N HIS A 389 -6.26 27.01 -6.69
CA HIS A 389 -7.63 27.50 -6.64
C HIS A 389 -8.52 26.57 -5.80
N GLU A 390 -9.58 27.13 -5.26
CA GLU A 390 -10.61 26.37 -4.53
C GLU A 390 -11.99 26.72 -5.06
N VAL A 391 -12.81 25.70 -5.31
CA VAL A 391 -14.21 25.84 -5.73
C VAL A 391 -15.09 25.10 -4.75
N ALA A 392 -16.09 25.78 -4.21
CA ALA A 392 -17.14 25.18 -3.41
C ALA A 392 -18.34 24.83 -4.31
N TRP A 393 -18.89 23.66 -4.12
CA TRP A 393 -20.05 23.19 -4.85
C TRP A 393 -21.05 22.50 -3.91
N ASN A 394 -22.32 22.80 -4.07
CA ASN A 394 -23.38 22.17 -3.29
C ASN A 394 -23.87 20.91 -4.00
N ALA A 395 -23.61 19.75 -3.40
CA ALA A 395 -23.97 18.45 -3.91
C ALA A 395 -25.30 17.92 -3.35
N SER A 396 -26.12 18.75 -2.67
CA SER A 396 -27.38 18.30 -2.03
C SER A 396 -28.39 17.74 -3.03
N ASN A 397 -28.32 18.15 -4.30
CA ASN A 397 -29.19 17.67 -5.38
C ASN A 397 -28.76 16.32 -5.96
N LEU A 398 -27.60 15.78 -5.57
CA LEU A 398 -27.18 14.46 -5.98
C LEU A 398 -27.80 13.38 -5.09
N ALA A 399 -28.14 12.24 -5.66
CA ALA A 399 -28.48 11.06 -4.87
C ALA A 399 -27.24 10.56 -4.08
N PRO A 400 -27.39 9.88 -2.93
CA PRO A 400 -26.26 9.16 -2.33
C PRO A 400 -25.64 8.19 -3.32
N GLY A 401 -24.31 8.20 -3.41
CA GLY A 401 -23.59 7.38 -4.39
C GLY A 401 -22.18 7.86 -4.67
N VAL A 402 -21.55 7.21 -5.62
CA VAL A 402 -20.21 7.53 -6.10
C VAL A 402 -20.29 8.37 -7.37
N TYR A 403 -19.46 9.40 -7.45
CA TYR A 403 -19.39 10.31 -8.58
C TYR A 403 -17.94 10.55 -9.00
N ALA A 404 -17.72 10.72 -10.29
CA ALA A 404 -16.46 11.18 -10.85
C ALA A 404 -16.53 12.69 -11.13
N VAL A 405 -15.59 13.45 -10.59
CA VAL A 405 -15.41 14.88 -10.89
C VAL A 405 -14.27 15.01 -11.86
N ARG A 406 -14.52 15.46 -13.07
CA ARG A 406 -13.51 15.71 -14.09
C ARG A 406 -13.20 17.20 -14.17
N LEU A 407 -11.94 17.56 -13.94
CA LEU A 407 -11.41 18.88 -14.18
C LEU A 407 -10.74 18.90 -15.56
N THR A 408 -11.07 19.90 -16.37
CA THR A 408 -10.40 20.16 -17.65
C THR A 408 -9.88 21.59 -17.65
N ALA A 409 -8.58 21.78 -17.84
CA ALA A 409 -7.92 23.07 -17.95
C ALA A 409 -6.58 22.91 -18.70
N ALA A 410 -6.09 23.96 -19.39
CA ALA A 410 -4.79 23.99 -20.04
C ALA A 410 -4.52 22.77 -20.95
N ARG A 411 -5.52 22.23 -21.62
CA ARG A 411 -5.49 20.98 -22.43
C ARG A 411 -5.14 19.71 -21.64
N GLN A 412 -5.23 19.76 -20.33
CA GLN A 412 -5.06 18.62 -19.41
C GLN A 412 -6.40 18.26 -18.79
N GLN A 413 -6.50 17.03 -18.32
CA GLN A 413 -7.66 16.54 -17.57
C GLN A 413 -7.22 15.79 -16.34
N GLU A 414 -7.95 16.04 -15.24
CA GLU A 414 -7.82 15.32 -13.98
C GLU A 414 -9.19 14.80 -13.55
N VAL A 415 -9.22 13.64 -12.93
CA VAL A 415 -10.46 13.02 -12.44
C VAL A 415 -10.32 12.67 -10.97
N LEU A 416 -11.28 13.12 -10.18
CA LEU A 416 -11.38 12.85 -8.76
C LEU A 416 -12.68 12.09 -8.47
N ARG A 417 -12.61 11.02 -7.70
CA ARG A 417 -13.79 10.31 -7.19
C ARG A 417 -14.28 10.97 -5.90
N ILE A 418 -15.59 11.18 -5.79
CA ILE A 418 -16.23 11.61 -4.55
C ILE A 418 -17.37 10.65 -4.18
N VAL A 419 -17.54 10.44 -2.88
CA VAL A 419 -18.65 9.65 -2.33
C VAL A 419 -19.60 10.58 -1.60
N ARG A 420 -20.87 10.60 -2.02
CA ARG A 420 -21.92 11.37 -1.36
C ARG A 420 -22.71 10.45 -0.43
N ALA A 421 -22.77 10.78 0.87
CA ALA A 421 -23.62 10.13 1.85
C ALA A 421 -25.05 10.71 1.86
N ARG A 422 -25.91 10.10 2.63
CA ARG A 422 -27.30 10.56 2.88
C ARG A 422 -27.33 11.81 3.75
#